data_20273843710a2479aada1596049d9e11
#
_entry.id   20273843710a2479aada1596049d9e11
#
_cell.length_a   1.000
_cell.length_b   1.000
_cell.length_c   1.000
_cell.angle_alpha   90.00
_cell.angle_beta   90.00
_cell.angle_gamma   90.00
#
_symmetry.space_group_name_H-M   'P 1'
#
loop_
_entity.id
_entity.type
_entity.pdbx_description
1 polymer ?
#
loop_
_entity_poly.entity_id
_entity_poly.type
_entity_poly.pdbx_seq_one_letter_code
_entity_poly.pdbx_strand_id
1 'polypeptide(L)'
;MAEQPSRPDLDIITEAALIALTNKGLVKRAQRELDSQTPPQLSQATDGTVTARWHDGNVSALAADRTLTQADCTCGATTLCRHRIGLVLGYQRVARADQDTHAATPALDWSPAMFTDAELTAAFGAAAMKAAERRRAAGYPATVRRGQPPTVELPSSTVRFMAPEHLDFALTDADKQASAVTVVLAVWAFRLADAIDPGTTRVEIEVTSTAERDEKPTEEARDLAMELLCSGTVNVTDVLSGKLDRAAADLAATTSDGLPTHCRTCILN
;
A
#
# COMPACT_ATOMS: atom_id res chain seq x y z
N MET A 1 29.33 27.69 -2.53
CA MET A 1 28.27 27.07 -3.34
C MET A 1 27.25 26.54 -2.33
N ALA A 2 26.01 27.00 -2.36
CA ALA A 2 24.98 26.46 -1.48
C ALA A 2 24.68 25.03 -1.96
N GLU A 3 24.75 24.07 -1.07
CA GLU A 3 24.39 22.68 -1.29
C GLU A 3 22.92 22.63 -1.67
N GLN A 4 22.61 22.10 -2.86
CA GLN A 4 21.21 21.98 -3.30
C GLN A 4 20.56 20.88 -2.47
N PRO A 5 19.33 21.08 -1.97
CA PRO A 5 18.66 20.07 -1.17
C PRO A 5 18.41 18.82 -2.02
N SER A 6 18.83 17.66 -1.55
CA SER A 6 18.52 16.38 -2.21
C SER A 6 17.01 16.13 -2.24
N ARG A 7 16.51 15.54 -3.32
CA ARG A 7 15.10 15.12 -3.51
C ARG A 7 15.02 13.59 -3.65
N PRO A 8 15.25 12.85 -2.56
CA PRO A 8 15.23 11.39 -2.59
C PRO A 8 13.87 10.84 -3.04
N ASP A 9 12.81 11.57 -2.80
CA ASP A 9 11.46 11.27 -3.27
C ASP A 9 11.36 11.16 -4.81
N LEU A 10 12.16 11.94 -5.55
CA LEU A 10 12.22 11.87 -7.01
C LEU A 10 13.15 10.76 -7.50
N ASP A 11 14.21 10.45 -6.75
CA ASP A 11 15.20 9.45 -7.14
C ASP A 11 14.64 8.01 -7.12
N ILE A 12 13.66 7.74 -6.24
CA ILE A 12 13.02 6.43 -6.10
C ILE A 12 11.94 6.14 -7.14
N ILE A 13 11.50 7.15 -7.92
CA ILE A 13 10.47 6.97 -8.95
C ILE A 13 11.07 6.23 -10.14
N THR A 14 10.69 4.98 -10.34
CA THR A 14 11.18 4.17 -11.46
C THR A 14 10.49 4.52 -12.78
N GLU A 15 11.14 4.21 -13.92
CA GLU A 15 10.50 4.31 -15.24
C GLU A 15 9.23 3.44 -15.31
N ALA A 16 9.26 2.26 -14.70
CA ALA A 16 8.10 1.37 -14.62
C ALA A 16 6.93 2.02 -13.87
N ALA A 17 7.21 2.75 -12.78
CA ALA A 17 6.21 3.51 -12.04
C ALA A 17 5.59 4.62 -12.90
N LEU A 18 6.40 5.39 -13.63
CA LEU A 18 5.92 6.42 -14.55
C LEU A 18 5.07 5.84 -15.69
N ILE A 19 5.47 4.71 -16.27
CA ILE A 19 4.69 3.99 -17.29
C ILE A 19 3.35 3.52 -16.72
N ALA A 20 3.34 2.98 -15.52
CA ALA A 20 2.14 2.49 -14.86
C ALA A 20 1.15 3.61 -14.52
N LEU A 21 1.67 4.77 -14.08
CA LEU A 21 0.86 5.94 -13.76
C LEU A 21 0.27 6.62 -15.02
N THR A 22 0.93 6.46 -16.16
CA THR A 22 0.53 7.13 -17.41
C THR A 22 0.40 6.15 -18.56
N ASN A 23 1.38 6.09 -19.42
CA ASN A 23 1.57 5.07 -20.46
C ASN A 23 3.01 5.13 -21.02
N LYS A 24 3.43 4.01 -21.62
CA LYS A 24 4.78 3.87 -22.19
C LYS A 24 5.10 4.91 -23.28
N GLY A 25 4.09 5.31 -24.06
CA GLY A 25 4.26 6.29 -25.14
C GLY A 25 4.62 7.68 -24.62
N LEU A 26 3.97 8.10 -23.53
CA LEU A 26 4.20 9.41 -22.91
C LEU A 26 5.58 9.48 -22.26
N VAL A 27 5.99 8.42 -21.55
CA VAL A 27 7.32 8.31 -20.93
C VAL A 27 8.41 8.35 -22.01
N LYS A 28 8.28 7.55 -23.08
CA LYS A 28 9.24 7.58 -24.20
C LYS A 28 9.32 8.93 -24.91
N ARG A 29 8.21 9.67 -24.96
CA ARG A 29 8.21 11.03 -25.52
C ARG A 29 8.98 11.98 -24.62
N ALA A 30 8.80 11.91 -23.30
CA ALA A 30 9.56 12.71 -22.35
C ALA A 30 11.06 12.38 -22.42
N GLN A 31 11.43 11.11 -22.51
CA GLN A 31 12.84 10.69 -22.69
C GLN A 31 13.45 11.28 -23.97
N ARG A 32 12.75 11.19 -25.11
CA ARG A 32 13.24 11.77 -26.38
C ARG A 32 13.44 13.28 -26.33
N GLU A 33 12.63 14.00 -25.58
CA GLU A 33 12.82 15.45 -25.38
C GLU A 33 14.06 15.74 -24.52
N LEU A 34 14.35 14.91 -23.53
CA LEU A 34 15.59 15.00 -22.74
C LEU A 34 16.84 14.63 -23.56
N ASP A 35 16.71 13.75 -24.57
CA ASP A 35 17.80 13.33 -25.47
C ASP A 35 17.95 14.25 -26.68
N SER A 36 17.09 15.28 -26.81
CA SER A 36 17.11 16.18 -27.94
C SER A 36 18.34 17.10 -27.92
N GLN A 37 18.63 17.77 -29.07
CA GLN A 37 19.70 18.77 -29.15
C GLN A 37 19.44 20.00 -28.27
N THR A 38 18.19 20.22 -27.87
CA THR A 38 17.76 21.31 -27.00
C THR A 38 17.03 20.74 -25.78
N PRO A 39 17.75 20.07 -24.85
CA PRO A 39 17.14 19.54 -23.65
C PRO A 39 16.58 20.67 -22.78
N PRO A 40 15.60 20.38 -21.92
CA PRO A 40 15.06 21.39 -21.01
C PRO A 40 16.13 21.89 -20.03
N GLN A 41 16.03 23.16 -19.68
CA GLN A 41 16.88 23.75 -18.64
C GLN A 41 16.24 23.42 -17.27
N LEU A 42 16.95 22.57 -16.49
CA LEU A 42 16.55 22.26 -15.13
C LEU A 42 17.21 23.23 -14.15
N SER A 43 16.46 23.57 -13.12
CA SER A 43 16.95 24.35 -11.99
C SER A 43 16.25 23.87 -10.73
N GLN A 44 16.97 23.93 -9.60
CA GLN A 44 16.41 23.62 -8.29
C GLN A 44 16.59 24.85 -7.38
N ALA A 45 15.50 25.25 -6.72
CA ALA A 45 15.51 26.33 -5.76
C ALA A 45 15.95 25.83 -4.37
N THR A 46 16.26 26.76 -3.47
CA THR A 46 16.68 26.45 -2.09
C THR A 46 15.60 25.82 -1.23
N ASP A 47 14.33 25.96 -1.62
CA ASP A 47 13.16 25.31 -0.99
C ASP A 47 12.93 23.87 -1.52
N GLY A 48 13.82 23.38 -2.40
CA GLY A 48 13.70 22.06 -3.00
C GLY A 48 12.78 22.00 -4.25
N THR A 49 12.18 23.12 -4.66
CA THR A 49 11.36 23.16 -5.87
C THR A 49 12.22 22.91 -7.10
N VAL A 50 11.87 21.87 -7.87
CA VAL A 50 12.51 21.57 -9.17
C VAL A 50 11.70 22.18 -10.29
N THR A 51 12.36 22.93 -11.19
CA THR A 51 11.73 23.58 -12.34
C THR A 51 12.44 23.17 -13.62
N ALA A 52 11.67 22.90 -14.68
CA ALA A 52 12.18 22.65 -16.03
C ALA A 52 11.57 23.63 -17.05
N ARG A 53 12.43 24.31 -17.79
CA ARG A 53 12.06 25.17 -18.92
C ARG A 53 12.27 24.41 -20.22
N TRP A 54 11.21 24.22 -20.98
CA TRP A 54 11.17 23.41 -22.20
C TRP A 54 11.40 24.28 -23.43
N HIS A 55 11.95 23.69 -24.48
CA HIS A 55 12.22 24.40 -25.76
C HIS A 55 10.95 24.94 -26.42
N ASP A 56 9.77 24.34 -26.15
CA ASP A 56 8.47 24.80 -26.67
C ASP A 56 7.87 25.96 -25.85
N GLY A 57 8.63 26.56 -24.94
CA GLY A 57 8.23 27.67 -24.08
C GLY A 57 7.45 27.28 -22.83
N ASN A 58 7.12 26.00 -22.68
CA ASN A 58 6.44 25.53 -21.46
C ASN A 58 7.40 25.48 -20.25
N VAL A 59 6.81 25.61 -19.06
CA VAL A 59 7.51 25.48 -17.79
C VAL A 59 6.77 24.46 -16.95
N SER A 60 7.51 23.52 -16.39
CA SER A 60 6.99 22.60 -15.37
C SER A 60 7.73 22.79 -14.04
N ALA A 61 7.02 22.71 -12.92
CA ALA A 61 7.57 22.89 -11.59
C ALA A 61 6.97 21.89 -10.61
N LEU A 62 7.81 21.39 -9.69
CA LEU A 62 7.41 20.48 -8.62
C LEU A 62 8.02 20.95 -7.30
N ALA A 63 7.17 21.44 -6.40
CA ALA A 63 7.57 21.85 -5.05
C ALA A 63 7.93 20.61 -4.19
N ALA A 64 8.73 20.82 -3.15
CA ALA A 64 9.22 19.73 -2.32
C ALA A 64 8.14 19.01 -1.50
N ASP A 65 7.04 19.72 -1.22
CA ASP A 65 5.89 19.23 -0.44
C ASP A 65 4.78 18.62 -1.32
N ARG A 66 5.01 18.52 -2.64
CA ARG A 66 4.00 18.06 -3.61
C ARG A 66 4.41 16.79 -4.32
N THR A 67 3.41 15.98 -4.65
CA THR A 67 3.57 14.78 -5.47
C THR A 67 3.62 15.11 -6.96
N LEU A 68 4.11 14.17 -7.79
CA LEU A 68 4.19 14.36 -9.23
C LEU A 68 2.82 14.69 -9.87
N THR A 69 1.74 14.15 -9.36
CA THR A 69 0.38 14.43 -9.87
C THR A 69 -0.05 15.87 -9.63
N GLN A 70 0.51 16.52 -8.61
CA GLN A 70 0.28 17.92 -8.22
C GLN A 70 1.30 18.89 -8.86
N ALA A 71 2.26 18.39 -9.64
CA ALA A 71 3.22 19.25 -10.33
C ALA A 71 2.51 20.24 -11.23
N ASP A 72 3.00 21.47 -11.30
CA ASP A 72 2.50 22.51 -12.17
C ASP A 72 3.08 22.37 -13.59
N CYS A 73 2.32 22.77 -14.61
CA CYS A 73 2.82 22.84 -15.97
C CYS A 73 1.98 23.85 -16.80
N THR A 74 2.66 24.71 -17.53
CA THR A 74 2.01 25.74 -18.38
C THR A 74 1.42 25.19 -19.67
N CYS A 75 1.62 23.92 -20.00
CA CYS A 75 1.11 23.31 -21.26
C CYS A 75 -0.41 23.09 -21.27
N GLY A 76 -1.12 23.42 -20.20
CA GLY A 76 -2.59 23.32 -20.13
C GLY A 76 -3.14 21.88 -20.01
N ALA A 77 -2.30 20.85 -19.90
CA ALA A 77 -2.77 19.48 -19.71
C ALA A 77 -3.43 19.31 -18.33
N THR A 78 -4.61 18.74 -18.30
CA THR A 78 -5.37 18.46 -17.08
C THR A 78 -4.88 17.21 -16.34
N THR A 79 -4.12 16.34 -17.02
CA THR A 79 -3.51 15.13 -16.49
C THR A 79 -1.99 15.24 -16.60
N LEU A 80 -1.27 14.19 -16.14
CA LEU A 80 0.18 14.12 -16.31
C LEU A 80 0.56 14.26 -17.80
N CYS A 81 1.49 15.18 -18.06
CA CYS A 81 2.01 15.47 -19.39
C CYS A 81 3.49 15.08 -19.50
N ARG A 82 4.00 15.08 -20.74
CA ARG A 82 5.41 14.80 -21.00
C ARG A 82 6.39 15.71 -20.24
N HIS A 83 6.01 16.97 -20.00
CA HIS A 83 6.82 17.94 -19.28
C HIS A 83 6.97 17.60 -17.80
N ARG A 84 5.86 17.22 -17.13
CA ARG A 84 5.89 16.79 -15.72
C ARG A 84 6.69 15.49 -15.56
N ILE A 85 6.51 14.53 -16.47
CA ILE A 85 7.29 13.28 -16.47
C ILE A 85 8.76 13.57 -16.75
N GLY A 86 9.05 14.38 -17.75
CA GLY A 86 10.40 14.73 -18.13
C GLY A 86 11.14 15.56 -17.07
N LEU A 87 10.43 16.31 -16.23
CA LEU A 87 11.01 17.02 -15.10
C LEU A 87 11.63 16.01 -14.12
N VAL A 88 10.91 14.94 -13.75
CA VAL A 88 11.43 13.90 -12.86
C VAL A 88 12.60 13.15 -13.49
N LEU A 89 12.44 12.69 -14.74
CA LEU A 89 13.50 11.99 -15.45
C LEU A 89 14.75 12.86 -15.66
N GLY A 90 14.56 14.16 -15.93
CA GLY A 90 15.65 15.12 -16.08
C GLY A 90 16.38 15.34 -14.75
N TYR A 91 15.64 15.53 -13.64
CA TYR A 91 16.21 15.64 -12.32
C TYR A 91 17.09 14.41 -12.00
N GLN A 92 16.55 13.21 -12.18
CA GLN A 92 17.29 11.96 -11.93
C GLN A 92 18.57 11.85 -12.78
N ARG A 93 18.57 12.34 -14.03
CA ARG A 93 19.77 12.36 -14.87
C ARG A 93 20.85 13.28 -14.32
N VAL A 94 20.48 14.47 -13.88
CA VAL A 94 21.41 15.43 -13.28
C VAL A 94 21.97 14.87 -11.97
N ALA A 95 21.09 14.38 -11.09
CA ALA A 95 21.49 13.78 -9.81
C ALA A 95 22.43 12.58 -9.99
N ARG A 96 22.21 11.73 -10.99
CA ARG A 96 23.09 10.59 -11.30
C ARG A 96 24.45 11.03 -11.88
N ALA A 97 24.47 12.06 -12.72
CA ALA A 97 25.71 12.59 -13.27
C ALA A 97 26.62 13.15 -12.16
N ASP A 98 26.02 13.71 -11.10
CA ASP A 98 26.75 14.17 -9.91
C ASP A 98 27.16 13.00 -8.98
N GLN A 99 26.46 11.84 -9.07
CA GLN A 99 26.68 10.64 -8.25
C GLN A 99 27.61 9.59 -8.86
N ASP A 100 28.10 9.74 -10.08
CA ASP A 100 29.07 8.80 -10.71
C ASP A 100 30.39 8.64 -9.92
N THR A 101 30.45 9.23 -8.73
CA THR A 101 31.49 9.03 -7.70
C THR A 101 31.03 8.20 -6.48
N HIS A 102 29.76 7.84 -6.32
CA HIS A 102 29.31 7.08 -5.14
C HIS A 102 28.20 6.06 -5.46
N ALA A 103 28.55 4.80 -5.27
CA ALA A 103 27.81 3.58 -4.91
C ALA A 103 26.30 3.46 -5.25
N ALA A 104 25.96 2.24 -5.74
CA ALA A 104 24.61 1.71 -5.95
C ALA A 104 23.62 2.14 -4.88
N THR A 105 22.45 2.64 -5.32
CA THR A 105 21.28 2.90 -4.46
C THR A 105 20.97 1.62 -3.67
N PRO A 106 21.02 1.63 -2.32
CA PRO A 106 20.58 0.48 -1.54
C PRO A 106 19.13 0.20 -1.88
N ALA A 107 18.79 -1.08 -2.03
CA ALA A 107 17.39 -1.50 -2.06
C ALA A 107 16.75 -0.96 -0.77
N LEU A 108 15.87 0.04 -0.87
CA LEU A 108 15.16 0.55 0.29
C LEU A 108 14.37 -0.63 0.87
N ASP A 109 14.65 -0.92 2.13
CA ASP A 109 13.86 -1.84 2.95
C ASP A 109 12.55 -1.13 3.34
N TRP A 110 11.70 -0.92 2.31
CA TRP A 110 10.46 -0.16 2.43
C TRP A 110 9.24 -1.09 2.34
N SER A 111 8.28 -0.83 3.21
CA SER A 111 6.97 -1.50 3.18
C SER A 111 5.84 -0.47 3.11
N PRO A 112 4.76 -0.75 2.36
CA PRO A 112 3.54 0.04 2.41
C PRO A 112 2.94 0.19 3.82
N ALA A 113 3.29 -0.68 4.75
CA ALA A 113 2.92 -0.58 6.16
C ALA A 113 3.36 0.72 6.83
N MET A 114 4.38 1.38 6.29
CA MET A 114 4.94 2.64 6.83
C MET A 114 4.02 3.85 6.66
N PHE A 115 3.09 3.83 5.69
CA PHE A 115 2.12 4.91 5.56
C PHE A 115 1.26 5.02 6.81
N THR A 116 1.14 6.23 7.35
CA THR A 116 0.31 6.53 8.53
C THR A 116 -1.16 6.75 8.15
N ASP A 117 -2.08 6.64 9.12
CA ASP A 117 -3.50 6.95 8.88
C ASP A 117 -3.72 8.45 8.58
N ALA A 118 -2.83 9.32 9.06
CA ALA A 118 -2.86 10.75 8.72
C ALA A 118 -2.55 10.98 7.24
N GLU A 119 -1.51 10.31 6.69
CA GLU A 119 -1.17 10.38 5.27
C GLU A 119 -2.27 9.77 4.39
N LEU A 120 -2.83 8.63 4.79
CA LEU A 120 -3.98 8.02 4.11
C LEU A 120 -5.19 8.94 4.10
N THR A 121 -5.47 9.62 5.23
CA THR A 121 -6.55 10.59 5.32
C THR A 121 -6.30 11.82 4.45
N ALA A 122 -5.07 12.32 4.42
CA ALA A 122 -4.68 13.44 3.58
C ALA A 122 -4.80 13.12 2.07
N ALA A 123 -4.41 11.90 1.68
CA ALA A 123 -4.45 11.45 0.29
C ALA A 123 -5.87 11.12 -0.21
N PHE A 124 -6.67 10.44 0.61
CA PHE A 124 -7.95 9.84 0.18
C PHE A 124 -9.18 10.41 0.87
N GLY A 125 -8.99 11.21 1.91
CA GLY A 125 -10.08 11.87 2.66
C GLY A 125 -10.73 10.99 3.73
N ALA A 126 -11.38 11.64 4.70
CA ALA A 126 -12.03 10.98 5.84
C ALA A 126 -13.17 10.02 5.44
N ALA A 127 -13.84 10.28 4.31
CA ALA A 127 -14.92 9.41 3.83
C ALA A 127 -14.39 8.03 3.39
N ALA A 128 -13.24 7.99 2.71
CA ALA A 128 -12.57 6.74 2.32
C ALA A 128 -12.08 5.97 3.56
N MET A 129 -11.48 6.66 4.54
CA MET A 129 -11.05 6.06 5.80
C MET A 129 -12.22 5.41 6.54
N LYS A 130 -13.32 6.14 6.72
CA LYS A 130 -14.52 5.60 7.37
C LYS A 130 -15.12 4.41 6.63
N ALA A 131 -15.06 4.40 5.30
CA ALA A 131 -15.52 3.26 4.50
C ALA A 131 -14.59 2.04 4.66
N ALA A 132 -13.27 2.26 4.71
CA ALA A 132 -12.28 1.22 4.98
C ALA A 132 -12.43 0.63 6.39
N GLU A 133 -12.69 1.47 7.41
CA GLU A 133 -12.96 1.01 8.79
C GLU A 133 -14.16 0.07 8.86
N ARG A 134 -15.28 0.41 8.16
CA ARG A 134 -16.44 -0.48 8.08
C ARG A 134 -16.09 -1.83 7.45
N ARG A 135 -15.25 -1.83 6.40
CA ARG A 135 -14.77 -3.07 5.78
C ARG A 135 -13.90 -3.88 6.73
N ARG A 136 -12.99 -3.21 7.45
CA ARG A 136 -12.13 -3.85 8.46
C ARG A 136 -12.94 -4.44 9.61
N ALA A 137 -14.00 -3.76 10.06
CA ALA A 137 -14.91 -4.25 11.09
C ALA A 137 -15.65 -5.53 10.64
N ALA A 138 -16.01 -5.62 9.36
CA ALA A 138 -16.63 -6.82 8.78
C ALA A 138 -15.62 -7.97 8.55
N GLY A 139 -14.33 -7.68 8.57
CA GLY A 139 -13.28 -8.61 8.18
C GLY A 139 -13.12 -8.76 6.66
N TYR A 140 -11.89 -8.95 6.20
CA TYR A 140 -11.59 -9.28 4.80
C TYR A 140 -10.31 -10.09 4.67
N PRO A 141 -10.28 -11.11 3.80
CA PRO A 141 -9.07 -11.83 3.49
C PRO A 141 -8.16 -10.98 2.59
N ALA A 142 -6.86 -11.14 2.77
CA ALA A 142 -5.86 -10.51 1.92
C ALA A 142 -4.64 -11.42 1.74
N THR A 143 -4.06 -11.39 0.54
CA THR A 143 -2.76 -12.00 0.28
C THR A 143 -1.75 -10.88 0.04
N VAL A 144 -0.79 -10.75 0.93
CA VAL A 144 0.31 -9.79 0.85
C VAL A 144 1.51 -10.43 0.17
N ARG A 145 2.08 -9.76 -0.82
CA ARG A 145 3.32 -10.17 -1.52
C ARG A 145 4.37 -9.07 -1.40
N ARG A 146 5.48 -9.38 -0.74
CA ARG A 146 6.64 -8.49 -0.57
C ARG A 146 7.59 -8.63 -1.76
N GLY A 147 7.11 -8.29 -2.96
CA GLY A 147 7.92 -8.27 -4.18
C GLY A 147 8.21 -6.84 -4.62
N GLN A 148 8.76 -6.69 -5.80
CA GLN A 148 8.87 -5.40 -6.46
C GLN A 148 8.02 -5.41 -7.74
N PRO A 149 6.88 -4.72 -7.74
CA PRO A 149 6.32 -3.88 -6.67
C PRO A 149 5.66 -4.69 -5.53
N PRO A 150 5.64 -4.17 -4.29
CA PRO A 150 4.81 -4.71 -3.21
C PRO A 150 3.36 -4.76 -3.64
N THR A 151 2.69 -5.89 -3.40
CA THR A 151 1.35 -6.15 -3.95
C THR A 151 0.43 -6.75 -2.89
N VAL A 152 -0.83 -6.34 -2.88
CA VAL A 152 -1.90 -6.97 -2.10
C VAL A 152 -3.00 -7.43 -3.02
N GLU A 153 -3.39 -8.68 -2.90
CA GLU A 153 -4.59 -9.25 -3.51
C GLU A 153 -5.71 -9.24 -2.47
N LEU A 154 -6.78 -8.53 -2.78
CA LEU A 154 -8.04 -8.47 -2.03
C LEU A 154 -9.11 -9.28 -2.78
N PRO A 155 -10.26 -9.62 -2.18
CA PRO A 155 -11.27 -10.46 -2.81
C PRO A 155 -11.77 -9.99 -4.18
N SER A 156 -11.79 -8.67 -4.42
CA SER A 156 -12.33 -8.08 -5.65
C SER A 156 -11.34 -7.20 -6.41
N SER A 157 -10.11 -7.09 -5.94
CA SER A 157 -9.14 -6.15 -6.53
C SER A 157 -7.72 -6.43 -6.08
N THR A 158 -6.77 -5.92 -6.86
CA THR A 158 -5.34 -5.98 -6.55
C THR A 158 -4.79 -4.57 -6.41
N VAL A 159 -3.91 -4.36 -5.44
CA VAL A 159 -3.17 -3.10 -5.27
C VAL A 159 -1.68 -3.36 -5.43
N ARG A 160 -1.00 -2.52 -6.22
CA ARG A 160 0.45 -2.53 -6.43
C ARG A 160 1.02 -1.18 -6.07
N PHE A 161 2.02 -1.15 -5.20
CA PHE A 161 2.71 0.07 -4.80
C PHE A 161 3.95 0.25 -5.68
N MET A 162 3.83 1.09 -6.70
CA MET A 162 4.83 1.21 -7.77
C MET A 162 6.02 2.09 -7.39
N ALA A 163 5.88 2.96 -6.39
CA ALA A 163 6.97 3.77 -5.86
C ALA A 163 6.90 3.80 -4.32
N PRO A 164 8.05 3.66 -3.63
CA PRO A 164 8.13 3.84 -2.19
C PRO A 164 7.66 5.25 -1.78
N GLU A 165 7.05 5.36 -0.60
CA GLU A 165 6.62 6.63 0.02
C GLU A 165 5.62 7.48 -0.79
N HIS A 166 5.12 6.97 -1.93
CA HIS A 166 4.21 7.68 -2.82
C HIS A 166 2.87 6.94 -2.98
N LEU A 167 1.83 7.40 -2.28
CA LEU A 167 0.47 6.83 -2.38
C LEU A 167 -0.19 7.02 -3.75
N ASP A 168 0.13 8.08 -4.48
CA ASP A 168 -0.38 8.35 -5.82
C ASP A 168 0.17 7.38 -6.88
N PHE A 169 1.23 6.62 -6.56
CA PHE A 169 1.71 5.49 -7.35
C PHE A 169 1.14 4.14 -6.89
N ALA A 170 0.17 4.12 -5.99
CA ALA A 170 -0.58 2.92 -5.67
C ALA A 170 -1.63 2.67 -6.76
N LEU A 171 -1.42 1.62 -7.55
CA LEU A 171 -2.31 1.25 -8.65
C LEU A 171 -3.26 0.14 -8.23
N THR A 172 -4.52 0.27 -8.57
CA THR A 172 -5.52 -0.75 -8.34
C THR A 172 -6.38 -0.97 -9.59
N ASP A 173 -6.88 -2.19 -9.75
CA ASP A 173 -7.88 -2.57 -10.74
C ASP A 173 -9.33 -2.37 -10.24
N ALA A 174 -9.50 -1.87 -9.01
CA ALA A 174 -10.79 -1.46 -8.49
C ALA A 174 -11.37 -0.26 -9.29
N ASP A 175 -12.68 -0.14 -9.31
CA ASP A 175 -13.35 1.01 -9.89
C ASP A 175 -12.95 2.33 -9.18
N LYS A 176 -13.20 3.47 -9.85
CA LYS A 176 -12.79 4.79 -9.32
C LYS A 176 -13.39 5.12 -7.95
N GLN A 177 -14.58 4.60 -7.64
CA GLN A 177 -15.26 4.88 -6.38
C GLN A 177 -14.68 4.05 -5.24
N ALA A 178 -14.27 2.81 -5.52
CA ALA A 178 -13.67 1.90 -4.56
C ALA A 178 -12.16 2.08 -4.41
N SER A 179 -11.48 2.68 -5.40
CA SER A 179 -10.02 2.79 -5.51
C SER A 179 -9.36 3.30 -4.21
N ALA A 180 -9.82 4.42 -3.66
CA ALA A 180 -9.28 4.99 -2.43
C ALA A 180 -9.41 4.04 -1.23
N VAL A 181 -10.59 3.46 -1.04
CA VAL A 181 -10.85 2.49 0.03
C VAL A 181 -9.96 1.26 -0.11
N THR A 182 -9.81 0.76 -1.33
CA THR A 182 -9.00 -0.42 -1.65
C THR A 182 -7.53 -0.21 -1.31
N VAL A 183 -6.96 0.97 -1.59
CA VAL A 183 -5.57 1.30 -1.22
C VAL A 183 -5.39 1.37 0.29
N VAL A 184 -6.34 1.97 1.03
CA VAL A 184 -6.31 2.00 2.50
C VAL A 184 -6.32 0.58 3.07
N LEU A 185 -7.22 -0.30 2.58
CA LEU A 185 -7.29 -1.70 3.01
C LEU A 185 -5.98 -2.45 2.74
N ALA A 186 -5.34 -2.19 1.60
CA ALA A 186 -4.06 -2.80 1.25
C ALA A 186 -2.92 -2.37 2.18
N VAL A 187 -2.85 -1.09 2.58
CA VAL A 187 -1.88 -0.61 3.57
C VAL A 187 -2.10 -1.30 4.92
N TRP A 188 -3.35 -1.41 5.39
CA TRP A 188 -3.64 -2.11 6.64
C TRP A 188 -3.33 -3.61 6.59
N ALA A 189 -3.51 -4.24 5.43
CA ALA A 189 -3.09 -5.62 5.22
C ALA A 189 -1.56 -5.78 5.34
N PHE A 190 -0.77 -4.86 4.76
CA PHE A 190 0.68 -4.85 4.93
C PHE A 190 1.09 -4.68 6.39
N ARG A 191 0.47 -3.76 7.15
CA ARG A 191 0.77 -3.57 8.58
C ARG A 191 0.53 -4.86 9.38
N LEU A 192 -0.59 -5.54 9.14
CA LEU A 192 -0.88 -6.79 9.81
C LEU A 192 0.09 -7.90 9.41
N ALA A 193 0.40 -8.04 8.12
CA ALA A 193 1.36 -9.01 7.62
C ALA A 193 2.76 -8.80 8.18
N ASP A 194 3.21 -7.54 8.30
CA ASP A 194 4.52 -7.19 8.87
C ASP A 194 4.57 -7.45 10.39
N ALA A 195 3.44 -7.33 11.08
CA ALA A 195 3.34 -7.66 12.51
C ALA A 195 3.33 -9.19 12.76
N ILE A 196 2.74 -9.98 11.85
CA ILE A 196 2.66 -11.45 12.00
C ILE A 196 3.95 -12.13 11.55
N ASP A 197 4.44 -11.81 10.36
CA ASP A 197 5.62 -12.45 9.77
C ASP A 197 6.32 -11.49 8.79
N PRO A 198 7.31 -10.73 9.25
CA PRO A 198 8.03 -9.77 8.41
C PRO A 198 8.96 -10.42 7.37
N GLY A 199 9.31 -11.70 7.55
CA GLY A 199 10.32 -12.41 6.73
C GLY A 199 9.77 -13.12 5.50
N THR A 200 8.49 -13.45 5.48
CA THR A 200 7.89 -14.25 4.41
C THR A 200 7.48 -13.38 3.22
N THR A 201 7.85 -13.81 2.02
CA THR A 201 7.56 -13.08 0.77
C THR A 201 6.08 -13.06 0.40
N ARG A 202 5.30 -14.05 0.85
CA ARG A 202 3.85 -14.15 0.64
C ARG A 202 3.15 -14.55 1.93
N VAL A 203 2.22 -13.73 2.39
CA VAL A 203 1.45 -13.97 3.61
C VAL A 203 -0.05 -13.88 3.27
N GLU A 204 -0.81 -14.88 3.70
CA GLU A 204 -2.28 -14.87 3.62
C GLU A 204 -2.83 -14.54 5.01
N ILE A 205 -3.67 -13.53 5.10
CA ILE A 205 -4.17 -12.98 6.36
C ILE A 205 -5.66 -12.67 6.28
N GLU A 206 -6.30 -12.67 7.44
CA GLU A 206 -7.65 -12.13 7.63
C GLU A 206 -7.51 -10.81 8.41
N VAL A 207 -7.82 -9.70 7.77
CA VAL A 207 -7.76 -8.37 8.40
C VAL A 207 -9.09 -8.08 9.05
N THR A 208 -9.11 -8.05 10.37
CA THR A 208 -10.28 -7.69 11.18
C THR A 208 -9.97 -6.47 12.04
N SER A 209 -11.00 -5.77 12.53
CA SER A 209 -10.76 -4.81 13.60
C SER A 209 -10.35 -5.59 14.85
N THR A 210 -9.25 -5.19 15.47
CA THR A 210 -8.91 -5.53 16.85
C THR A 210 -9.80 -4.74 17.84
N ALA A 211 -11.11 -4.70 17.62
CA ALA A 211 -12.02 -4.52 18.73
C ALA A 211 -11.88 -5.82 19.52
N GLU A 212 -11.36 -5.72 20.72
CA GLU A 212 -11.11 -6.78 21.70
C GLU A 212 -12.00 -8.00 21.40
N ARG A 213 -11.48 -8.97 20.60
CA ARG A 213 -11.95 -10.32 20.77
C ARG A 213 -11.54 -10.63 22.19
N ASP A 214 -12.51 -10.81 23.02
CA ASP A 214 -12.31 -11.34 24.36
C ASP A 214 -11.52 -12.64 24.17
N GLU A 215 -10.19 -12.60 24.36
CA GLU A 215 -9.29 -13.74 24.12
C GLU A 215 -9.61 -14.90 25.06
N LYS A 216 -10.33 -14.60 26.17
CA LYS A 216 -10.73 -15.58 27.17
C LYS A 216 -11.46 -16.81 26.63
N PRO A 217 -12.53 -16.70 25.78
CA PRO A 217 -13.19 -17.89 25.26
C PRO A 217 -12.28 -18.75 24.38
N THR A 218 -11.35 -18.10 23.67
CA THR A 218 -10.42 -18.80 22.76
C THR A 218 -9.30 -19.49 23.52
N GLU A 219 -8.78 -18.91 24.61
CA GLU A 219 -7.78 -19.55 25.48
C GLU A 219 -8.39 -20.72 26.23
N GLU A 220 -9.59 -20.56 26.80
CA GLU A 220 -10.29 -21.64 27.52
C GLU A 220 -10.58 -22.83 26.60
N ALA A 221 -11.05 -22.56 25.35
CA ALA A 221 -11.29 -23.60 24.35
C ALA A 221 -9.99 -24.31 23.93
N ARG A 222 -8.89 -23.59 23.83
CA ARG A 222 -7.57 -24.14 23.50
C ARG A 222 -7.04 -25.02 24.61
N ASP A 223 -7.17 -24.59 25.85
CA ASP A 223 -6.73 -25.35 27.04
C ASP A 223 -7.56 -26.64 27.22
N LEU A 224 -8.88 -26.58 27.00
CA LEU A 224 -9.76 -27.75 27.00
C LEU A 224 -9.45 -28.69 25.85
N ALA A 225 -9.12 -28.19 24.65
CA ALA A 225 -8.68 -29.02 23.53
C ALA A 225 -7.35 -29.74 23.86
N MET A 226 -6.42 -29.06 24.51
CA MET A 226 -5.14 -29.63 24.94
C MET A 226 -5.35 -30.68 26.02
N GLU A 227 -6.25 -30.44 27.00
CA GLU A 227 -6.64 -31.39 28.02
C GLU A 227 -7.24 -32.68 27.40
N LEU A 228 -8.11 -32.51 26.40
CA LEU A 228 -8.70 -33.62 25.62
C LEU A 228 -7.63 -34.45 24.90
N LEU A 229 -6.68 -33.76 24.22
CA LEU A 229 -5.59 -34.41 23.49
C LEU A 229 -4.66 -35.20 24.43
N CYS A 230 -4.34 -34.64 25.62
CA CYS A 230 -3.48 -35.27 26.59
C CYS A 230 -4.16 -36.44 27.31
N SER A 231 -5.47 -36.34 27.60
CA SER A 231 -6.24 -37.38 28.30
C SER A 231 -6.69 -38.52 27.38
N GLY A 232 -6.77 -38.25 26.08
CA GLY A 232 -7.34 -39.18 25.09
C GLY A 232 -8.87 -39.26 25.17
N THR A 233 -9.51 -39.54 24.04
CA THR A 233 -10.98 -39.54 23.91
C THR A 233 -11.69 -40.63 24.76
N VAL A 234 -10.96 -41.64 25.16
CA VAL A 234 -11.50 -42.74 25.99
C VAL A 234 -11.68 -42.32 27.46
N ASN A 235 -10.98 -41.29 27.92
CA ASN A 235 -10.98 -40.80 29.30
C ASN A 235 -11.79 -39.50 29.49
N VAL A 236 -12.65 -39.15 28.53
CA VAL A 236 -13.50 -37.94 28.62
C VAL A 236 -14.52 -38.17 29.74
N THR A 237 -14.41 -37.35 30.78
CA THR A 237 -15.39 -37.33 31.87
C THR A 237 -16.56 -36.44 31.51
N ASP A 238 -17.74 -36.68 32.12
CA ASP A 238 -18.95 -35.84 31.93
C ASP A 238 -18.66 -34.35 32.26
N VAL A 239 -17.71 -34.09 33.17
CA VAL A 239 -17.29 -32.73 33.52
C VAL A 239 -16.50 -32.09 32.38
N LEU A 240 -15.60 -32.81 31.73
CA LEU A 240 -14.84 -32.33 30.60
C LEU A 240 -15.74 -32.11 29.37
N SER A 241 -16.67 -33.07 29.13
CA SER A 241 -17.68 -32.93 28.08
C SER A 241 -18.53 -31.67 28.27
N GLY A 242 -19.04 -31.43 29.48
CA GLY A 242 -19.83 -30.22 29.76
C GLY A 242 -19.06 -28.90 29.68
N LYS A 243 -17.74 -28.92 29.89
CA LYS A 243 -16.87 -27.75 29.67
C LYS A 243 -16.66 -27.51 28.18
N LEU A 244 -16.41 -28.55 27.37
CA LEU A 244 -16.25 -28.47 25.92
C LEU A 244 -17.53 -27.97 25.25
N ASP A 245 -18.71 -28.45 25.67
CA ASP A 245 -19.99 -27.99 25.13
C ASP A 245 -20.23 -26.48 25.41
N ARG A 246 -19.86 -26.01 26.60
CA ARG A 246 -19.93 -24.58 26.96
C ARG A 246 -18.95 -23.77 26.14
N ALA A 247 -17.70 -24.16 26.05
CA ALA A 247 -16.70 -23.44 25.27
C ALA A 247 -17.08 -23.39 23.77
N ALA A 248 -17.66 -24.48 23.23
CA ALA A 248 -18.18 -24.52 21.89
C ALA A 248 -19.39 -23.57 21.68
N ALA A 249 -20.28 -23.48 22.64
CA ALA A 249 -21.42 -22.55 22.60
C ALA A 249 -20.94 -21.08 22.67
N ASP A 250 -19.96 -20.77 23.53
CA ASP A 250 -19.39 -19.43 23.66
C ASP A 250 -18.63 -19.03 22.39
N LEU A 251 -17.87 -19.93 21.77
CA LEU A 251 -17.24 -19.71 20.46
C LEU A 251 -18.28 -19.51 19.35
N ALA A 252 -19.37 -20.29 19.35
CA ALA A 252 -20.45 -20.13 18.38
C ALA A 252 -21.20 -18.80 18.56
N ALA A 253 -21.37 -18.33 19.77
CA ALA A 253 -21.98 -17.04 20.05
C ALA A 253 -21.10 -15.88 19.57
N THR A 254 -19.77 -15.97 19.78
CA THR A 254 -18.83 -14.96 19.28
C THR A 254 -18.66 -14.96 17.76
N THR A 255 -18.90 -16.10 17.09
CA THR A 255 -18.85 -16.22 15.62
C THR A 255 -20.19 -15.87 14.96
N SER A 256 -21.33 -15.94 15.67
CA SER A 256 -22.65 -15.70 15.06
C SER A 256 -22.98 -14.22 14.84
N ASP A 257 -22.28 -13.30 15.48
CA ASP A 257 -22.42 -11.85 15.23
C ASP A 257 -21.77 -11.39 13.90
N GLY A 258 -21.08 -12.27 13.16
CA GLY A 258 -20.34 -11.96 11.93
C GLY A 258 -20.68 -12.81 10.69
N LEU A 259 -21.52 -13.84 10.79
CA LEU A 259 -21.79 -14.72 9.63
C LEU A 259 -23.15 -14.39 8.98
N PRO A 260 -23.19 -14.17 7.64
CA PRO A 260 -24.45 -14.07 6.93
C PRO A 260 -25.22 -15.40 7.03
N THR A 261 -26.53 -15.30 7.15
CA THR A 261 -27.54 -16.33 7.47
C THR A 261 -27.55 -17.59 6.57
N HIS A 262 -26.61 -17.73 5.62
CA HIS A 262 -26.61 -18.85 4.65
C HIS A 262 -25.77 -20.07 5.03
N CYS A 263 -25.05 -20.08 6.15
CA CYS A 263 -24.20 -21.20 6.52
C CYS A 263 -24.71 -22.04 7.72
N ARG A 264 -25.99 -21.91 8.10
CA ARG A 264 -26.58 -22.68 9.24
C ARG A 264 -26.92 -24.15 8.94
N THR A 265 -26.75 -24.62 7.70
CA THR A 265 -27.23 -25.96 7.31
C THR A 265 -26.12 -27.03 7.14
N CYS A 266 -24.86 -26.70 7.34
CA CYS A 266 -23.76 -27.62 7.06
C CYS A 266 -23.08 -28.26 8.31
N ILE A 267 -23.57 -28.02 9.55
CA ILE A 267 -22.89 -28.50 10.75
C ILE A 267 -23.66 -29.64 11.45
N LEU A 268 -24.79 -30.09 10.93
CA LEU A 268 -25.54 -31.25 11.46
C LEU A 268 -25.80 -32.27 10.37
N ASN A 269 -24.79 -33.08 10.04
CA ASN A 269 -24.92 -34.46 9.59
C ASN A 269 -23.58 -35.20 9.77
#